data_89bb335123a99e587f7584affbd5f617
#
_entry.id   89bb335123a99e587f7584affbd5f617
#
_cell.length_a   1.000
_cell.length_b   1.000
_cell.length_c   1.000
_cell.angle_alpha   90.00
_cell.angle_beta   90.00
_cell.angle_gamma   90.00
#
_symmetry.space_group_name_H-M   'P 1'
#
loop_
_entity.id
_entity.type
_entity.pdbx_description
1 polymer ?
#
loop_
_entity_poly.entity_id
_entity_poly.type
_entity_poly.pdbx_seq_one_letter_code
_entity_poly.pdbx_strand_id
1 'polypeptide(L)'
;ATNAFGALWVAPRMSKFKTLYPEINVALSLRDSEPRVTNFNSDIEVRMTPSLSQDDVQIKLADCKYKIFASNEYISKNGYPKTSSDLDNHKIISYGEDAQPPIDRHRLNWLLTIGKENKRPRKPILEVSSIYGIAKATEVGMGIASLPDWMEFEMIELTEVLSQLDGPKMSISLCFNYELRNDSRIKAFKDFMTKEAETIN
;
A
#
# COMPACT_ATOMS: atom_id res chain seq x y z
N ALA A 1 -2.22 -7.09 -8.91
CA ALA A 1 -2.17 -6.24 -7.72
C ALA A 1 -0.79 -5.63 -7.54
N THR A 2 -0.67 -4.57 -6.72
CA THR A 2 0.64 -4.10 -6.26
C THR A 2 1.32 -5.17 -5.40
N ASN A 3 2.66 -5.16 -5.38
CA ASN A 3 3.44 -6.21 -4.72
C ASN A 3 3.06 -6.36 -3.24
N ALA A 4 3.07 -5.27 -2.48
CA ALA A 4 2.76 -5.33 -1.06
C ALA A 4 1.32 -5.77 -0.77
N PHE A 5 0.33 -5.16 -1.43
CA PHE A 5 -1.07 -5.51 -1.20
C PHE A 5 -1.39 -6.94 -1.63
N GLY A 6 -0.84 -7.35 -2.77
CA GLY A 6 -0.99 -8.70 -3.27
C GLY A 6 -0.36 -9.76 -2.37
N ALA A 7 0.87 -9.52 -1.88
CA ALA A 7 1.58 -10.48 -1.04
C ALA A 7 1.04 -10.55 0.40
N LEU A 8 0.76 -9.40 1.01
CA LEU A 8 0.38 -9.34 2.42
C LEU A 8 -1.14 -9.52 2.63
N TRP A 9 -1.96 -8.95 1.74
CA TRP A 9 -3.41 -8.94 1.95
C TRP A 9 -4.15 -9.94 1.05
N VAL A 10 -3.87 -9.98 -0.28
CA VAL A 10 -4.62 -10.86 -1.20
C VAL A 10 -4.22 -12.32 -1.04
N ALA A 11 -2.92 -12.64 -1.12
CA ALA A 11 -2.44 -14.02 -1.16
C ALA A 11 -2.86 -14.86 0.06
N PRO A 12 -2.80 -14.37 1.32
CA PRO A 12 -3.26 -15.14 2.47
C PRO A 12 -4.76 -15.49 2.39
N ARG A 13 -5.57 -14.61 1.82
CA ARG A 13 -7.03 -14.79 1.68
C ARG A 13 -7.41 -15.78 0.57
N MET A 14 -6.48 -16.14 -0.32
CA MET A 14 -6.75 -17.11 -1.40
C MET A 14 -7.03 -18.53 -0.88
N SER A 15 -6.54 -18.90 0.29
CA SER A 15 -6.91 -20.19 0.92
C SER A 15 -8.43 -20.26 1.18
N LYS A 16 -9.01 -19.20 1.74
CA LYS A 16 -10.45 -19.09 2.00
C LYS A 16 -11.24 -19.03 0.68
N PHE A 17 -10.75 -18.30 -0.31
CA PHE A 17 -11.36 -18.25 -1.63
C PHE A 17 -11.42 -19.63 -2.28
N LYS A 18 -10.33 -20.39 -2.27
CA LYS A 18 -10.26 -21.75 -2.82
C LYS A 18 -11.17 -22.75 -2.09
N THR A 19 -11.41 -22.53 -0.80
CA THR A 19 -12.39 -23.35 -0.04
C THR A 19 -13.82 -23.09 -0.50
N LEU A 20 -14.16 -21.83 -0.81
CA LEU A 20 -15.50 -21.44 -1.28
C LEU A 20 -15.72 -21.76 -2.76
N TYR A 21 -14.68 -21.69 -3.57
CA TYR A 21 -14.71 -21.84 -5.02
C TYR A 21 -13.60 -22.77 -5.52
N PRO A 22 -13.66 -24.07 -5.22
CA PRO A 22 -12.58 -25.03 -5.51
C PRO A 22 -12.26 -25.14 -7.00
N GLU A 23 -13.24 -24.92 -7.87
CA GLU A 23 -13.09 -25.02 -9.33
C GLU A 23 -12.42 -23.79 -9.97
N ILE A 24 -12.32 -22.65 -9.24
CA ILE A 24 -11.72 -21.44 -9.80
C ILE A 24 -10.22 -21.45 -9.52
N ASN A 25 -9.40 -21.48 -10.58
CA ASN A 25 -7.96 -21.31 -10.48
C ASN A 25 -7.61 -19.83 -10.51
N VAL A 26 -6.69 -19.43 -9.62
CA VAL A 26 -6.21 -18.05 -9.51
C VAL A 26 -4.72 -18.00 -9.79
N ALA A 27 -4.32 -17.16 -10.75
CA ALA A 27 -2.94 -16.78 -10.98
C ALA A 27 -2.74 -15.34 -10.47
N LEU A 28 -1.98 -15.15 -9.39
CA LEU A 28 -1.75 -13.86 -8.79
C LEU A 28 -0.46 -13.24 -9.31
N SER A 29 -0.58 -12.18 -10.13
CA SER A 29 0.54 -11.38 -10.63
C SER A 29 0.74 -10.14 -9.77
N LEU A 30 1.97 -9.93 -9.29
CA LEU A 30 2.34 -8.81 -8.41
C LEU A 30 3.33 -7.88 -9.12
N ARG A 31 3.10 -6.55 -9.02
CA ARG A 31 3.95 -5.52 -9.64
C ARG A 31 4.00 -4.29 -8.73
N ASP A 32 5.11 -3.58 -8.71
CA ASP A 32 5.22 -2.32 -7.95
C ASP A 32 4.73 -1.11 -8.75
N SER A 33 4.58 -1.23 -10.07
CA SER A 33 4.03 -0.18 -10.93
C SER A 33 2.63 -0.52 -11.44
N GLU A 34 1.77 0.50 -11.51
CA GLU A 34 0.47 0.38 -12.16
C GLU A 34 0.53 1.05 -13.55
N PRO A 35 0.26 0.32 -14.64
CA PRO A 35 0.18 0.93 -15.97
C PRO A 35 -0.98 1.94 -16.01
N ARG A 36 -0.74 3.10 -16.59
CA ARG A 36 -1.77 4.16 -16.73
C ARG A 36 -2.90 3.74 -17.68
N VAL A 37 -2.56 2.93 -18.68
CA VAL A 37 -3.50 2.39 -19.66
C VAL A 37 -3.56 0.88 -19.46
N THR A 38 -4.74 0.37 -19.21
CA THR A 38 -5.00 -1.04 -19.01
C THR A 38 -4.91 -1.81 -20.33
N ASN A 39 -3.74 -2.38 -20.60
CA ASN A 39 -3.70 -3.59 -21.40
C ASN A 39 -3.87 -4.74 -20.40
N PHE A 40 -5.10 -5.17 -20.16
CA PHE A 40 -5.36 -6.25 -19.23
C PHE A 40 -4.63 -7.52 -19.67
N ASN A 41 -3.47 -7.78 -19.05
CA ASN A 41 -2.86 -9.10 -19.07
C ASN A 41 -3.43 -10.00 -17.95
N SER A 42 -4.54 -9.55 -17.33
CA SER A 42 -5.23 -10.23 -16.24
C SER A 42 -6.74 -9.98 -16.34
N ASP A 43 -7.54 -10.95 -15.87
CA ASP A 43 -9.01 -10.83 -15.87
C ASP A 43 -9.49 -9.75 -14.88
N ILE A 44 -8.75 -9.56 -13.77
CA ILE A 44 -9.05 -8.60 -12.71
C ILE A 44 -7.75 -7.93 -12.25
N GLU A 45 -7.80 -6.62 -12.01
CA GLU A 45 -6.72 -5.87 -11.37
C GLU A 45 -7.19 -5.29 -10.03
N VAL A 46 -6.34 -5.38 -8.99
CA VAL A 46 -6.50 -4.58 -7.78
C VAL A 46 -5.58 -3.39 -7.89
N ARG A 47 -6.15 -2.18 -7.87
CA ARG A 47 -5.46 -0.92 -8.16
C ARG A 47 -5.54 0.05 -6.99
N MET A 48 -4.48 0.85 -6.85
CA MET A 48 -4.39 1.97 -5.89
C MET A 48 -4.70 3.32 -6.56
N THR A 49 -4.83 3.33 -7.89
CA THR A 49 -5.22 4.50 -8.68
C THR A 49 -6.41 4.16 -9.58
N PRO A 50 -7.29 5.13 -9.87
CA PRO A 50 -8.38 4.90 -10.82
C PRO A 50 -7.84 4.45 -12.18
N SER A 51 -8.54 3.54 -12.85
CA SER A 51 -8.31 3.28 -14.26
C SER A 51 -8.76 4.46 -15.09
N LEU A 52 -8.02 4.76 -16.17
CA LEU A 52 -8.36 5.80 -17.14
C LEU A 52 -9.15 5.24 -18.32
N SER A 53 -9.37 3.93 -18.39
CA SER A 53 -10.18 3.30 -19.45
C SER A 53 -11.67 3.47 -19.17
N GLN A 54 -12.42 3.85 -20.21
CA GLN A 54 -13.89 3.92 -20.14
C GLN A 54 -14.55 2.53 -20.19
N ASP A 55 -13.83 1.52 -20.64
CA ASP A 55 -14.31 0.15 -20.75
C ASP A 55 -14.13 -0.65 -19.47
N ASP A 56 -13.62 -0.01 -18.41
CA ASP A 56 -13.37 -0.68 -17.14
C ASP A 56 -14.51 -0.51 -16.15
N VAL A 57 -14.95 -1.60 -15.56
CA VAL A 57 -15.74 -1.59 -14.34
C VAL A 57 -14.79 -1.40 -13.18
N GLN A 58 -15.04 -0.37 -12.36
CA GLN A 58 -14.27 -0.10 -11.15
C GLN A 58 -15.16 -0.19 -9.92
N ILE A 59 -14.73 -0.97 -8.94
CA ILE A 59 -15.43 -1.17 -7.67
C ILE A 59 -14.47 -0.82 -6.55
N LYS A 60 -14.81 0.21 -5.80
CA LYS A 60 -14.04 0.59 -4.62
C LYS A 60 -14.14 -0.50 -3.55
N LEU A 61 -13.00 -0.98 -3.09
CA LEU A 61 -12.91 -1.95 -1.99
C LEU A 61 -12.76 -1.23 -0.65
N ALA A 62 -11.83 -0.28 -0.55
CA ALA A 62 -11.54 0.45 0.68
C ALA A 62 -10.89 1.81 0.37
N ASP A 63 -10.91 2.70 1.36
CA ASP A 63 -9.97 3.83 1.42
C ASP A 63 -8.73 3.42 2.19
N CYS A 64 -7.60 4.00 1.85
CA CYS A 64 -6.38 3.84 2.61
C CYS A 64 -5.68 5.18 2.79
N LYS A 65 -5.03 5.35 3.93
CA LYS A 65 -4.23 6.53 4.27
C LYS A 65 -2.81 6.11 4.52
N TYR A 66 -1.87 6.95 4.12
CA TYR A 66 -0.49 6.78 4.56
C TYR A 66 -0.34 7.36 5.96
N LYS A 67 0.16 6.55 6.87
CA LYS A 67 0.49 6.88 8.24
C LYS A 67 1.99 6.73 8.47
N ILE A 68 2.46 7.12 9.63
CA ILE A 68 3.87 7.09 9.98
C ILE A 68 4.10 5.91 10.93
N PHE A 69 5.02 5.03 10.56
CA PHE A 69 5.33 3.83 11.34
C PHE A 69 6.79 3.72 11.71
N ALA A 70 7.03 3.09 12.84
CA ALA A 70 8.32 2.62 13.29
C ALA A 70 8.15 1.28 14.01
N SER A 71 9.20 0.46 14.11
CA SER A 71 9.13 -0.73 14.96
C SER A 71 9.32 -0.36 16.44
N ASN A 72 8.78 -1.21 17.32
CA ASN A 72 8.95 -1.05 18.77
C ASN A 72 10.43 -1.05 19.17
N GLU A 73 11.25 -1.86 18.48
CA GLU A 73 12.70 -1.89 18.71
C GLU A 73 13.35 -0.54 18.35
N TYR A 74 12.96 0.06 17.20
CA TYR A 74 13.48 1.37 16.82
C TYR A 74 13.12 2.45 17.83
N ILE A 75 11.86 2.49 18.27
CA ILE A 75 11.36 3.46 19.24
C ILE A 75 12.10 3.33 20.57
N SER A 76 12.33 2.12 21.07
CA SER A 76 13.04 1.89 22.33
C SER A 76 14.48 2.39 22.31
N LYS A 77 15.15 2.34 21.16
CA LYS A 77 16.54 2.77 20.98
C LYS A 77 16.70 4.27 20.68
N ASN A 78 15.74 4.86 19.94
CA ASN A 78 15.88 6.20 19.38
C ASN A 78 14.87 7.22 19.94
N GLY A 79 13.94 6.76 20.80
CA GLY A 79 12.87 7.59 21.34
C GLY A 79 11.65 7.66 20.44
N TYR A 80 10.53 8.15 21.02
CA TYR A 80 9.25 8.32 20.33
C TYR A 80 9.15 9.76 19.82
N PRO A 81 8.98 10.00 18.49
CA PRO A 81 8.78 11.36 17.96
C PRO A 81 7.41 11.89 18.37
N LYS A 82 7.35 13.12 18.88
CA LYS A 82 6.11 13.78 19.34
C LYS A 82 5.60 14.82 18.35
N THR A 83 6.51 15.40 17.56
CA THR A 83 6.23 16.46 16.60
C THR A 83 6.88 16.15 15.26
N SER A 84 6.43 16.79 14.18
CA SER A 84 7.06 16.68 12.87
C SER A 84 8.54 17.14 12.88
N SER A 85 8.91 18.07 13.77
CA SER A 85 10.29 18.53 13.91
C SER A 85 11.21 17.47 14.50
N ASP A 86 10.70 16.57 15.35
CA ASP A 86 11.50 15.49 15.95
C ASP A 86 12.03 14.53 14.87
N LEU A 87 11.36 14.44 13.73
CA LEU A 87 11.82 13.65 12.58
C LEU A 87 13.20 14.09 12.06
N ASP A 88 13.68 15.27 12.42
CA ASP A 88 15.02 15.74 12.07
C ASP A 88 16.13 14.94 12.78
N ASN A 89 15.78 14.31 13.91
CA ASN A 89 16.69 13.48 14.70
C ASN A 89 16.47 11.99 14.47
N HIS A 90 15.52 11.62 13.60
CA HIS A 90 15.19 10.24 13.28
C HIS A 90 15.69 9.83 11.90
N LYS A 91 15.92 8.53 11.76
CA LYS A 91 16.28 7.89 10.49
C LYS A 91 15.01 7.71 9.67
N ILE A 92 14.97 8.26 8.45
CA ILE A 92 13.82 8.15 7.54
C ILE A 92 14.13 7.16 6.42
N ILE A 93 13.20 6.28 6.14
CA ILE A 93 13.22 5.38 4.99
C ILE A 93 12.20 5.90 3.98
N SER A 94 12.56 5.96 2.71
CA SER A 94 11.72 6.53 1.66
C SER A 94 11.78 5.77 0.35
N TYR A 95 10.93 6.13 -0.60
CA TYR A 95 11.08 5.71 -1.98
C TYR A 95 12.30 6.36 -2.63
N GLY A 96 13.08 5.56 -3.34
CA GLY A 96 14.21 6.01 -4.15
C GLY A 96 13.80 6.66 -5.47
N GLU A 97 14.78 7.23 -6.18
CA GLU A 97 14.53 7.97 -7.43
C GLU A 97 13.98 7.07 -8.55
N ASP A 98 14.42 5.83 -8.62
CA ASP A 98 13.97 4.85 -9.64
C ASP A 98 12.63 4.18 -9.30
N ALA A 99 12.04 4.48 -8.13
CA ALA A 99 10.77 3.90 -7.73
C ALA A 99 9.63 4.40 -8.62
N GLN A 100 8.75 3.48 -9.00
CA GLN A 100 7.54 3.76 -9.77
C GLN A 100 6.29 3.36 -8.97
N PRO A 101 6.01 4.05 -7.87
CA PRO A 101 4.82 3.76 -7.08
C PRO A 101 3.54 4.17 -7.82
N PRO A 102 2.36 3.65 -7.40
CA PRO A 102 1.09 3.94 -8.06
C PRO A 102 0.73 5.43 -8.10
N ILE A 103 1.14 6.20 -7.09
CA ILE A 103 0.92 7.65 -7.04
C ILE A 103 2.24 8.40 -7.01
N ASP A 104 2.18 9.71 -7.17
CA ASP A 104 3.37 10.57 -7.18
C ASP A 104 4.28 10.30 -5.98
N ARG A 105 5.52 9.94 -6.27
CA ARG A 105 6.57 9.65 -5.27
C ARG A 105 6.81 10.80 -4.30
N HIS A 106 6.75 12.06 -4.77
CA HIS A 106 6.94 13.22 -3.88
C HIS A 106 5.85 13.30 -2.82
N ARG A 107 4.62 12.91 -3.17
CA ARG A 107 3.52 12.82 -2.20
C ARG A 107 3.76 11.69 -1.19
N LEU A 108 4.31 10.55 -1.62
CA LEU A 108 4.62 9.43 -0.74
C LEU A 108 5.82 9.69 0.17
N ASN A 109 6.79 10.48 -0.31
CA ASN A 109 7.98 10.88 0.45
C ASN A 109 7.75 12.13 1.32
N TRP A 110 6.50 12.41 1.71
CA TRP A 110 6.12 13.60 2.47
C TRP A 110 6.85 13.76 3.81
N LEU A 111 7.33 12.66 4.42
CA LEU A 111 8.14 12.71 5.63
C LEU A 111 9.46 13.48 5.45
N LEU A 112 9.97 13.58 4.24
CA LEU A 112 11.19 14.33 3.96
C LEU A 112 10.96 15.83 4.07
N THR A 113 9.71 16.30 3.92
CA THR A 113 9.38 17.74 3.81
C THR A 113 8.47 18.27 4.92
N ILE A 114 7.68 17.41 5.57
CA ILE A 114 6.75 17.85 6.61
C ILE A 114 7.47 18.60 7.75
N GLY A 115 6.94 19.77 8.12
CA GLY A 115 7.55 20.65 9.12
C GLY A 115 8.87 21.30 8.68
N LYS A 116 9.16 21.32 7.36
CA LYS A 116 10.38 21.89 6.76
C LYS A 116 10.10 23.11 5.88
N GLU A 117 9.07 23.87 6.17
CA GLU A 117 8.73 25.08 5.39
C GLU A 117 9.98 25.94 5.17
N ASN A 118 10.35 26.15 3.89
CA ASN A 118 11.55 26.90 3.47
C ASN A 118 12.90 26.32 3.92
N LYS A 119 12.98 25.07 4.36
CA LYS A 119 14.24 24.37 4.70
C LYS A 119 14.51 23.24 3.71
N ARG A 120 15.78 22.77 3.69
CA ARG A 120 16.13 21.59 2.89
C ARG A 120 15.38 20.36 3.39
N PRO A 121 14.88 19.49 2.47
CA PRO A 121 14.30 18.21 2.84
C PRO A 121 15.26 17.36 3.69
N ARG A 122 14.70 16.49 4.52
CA ARG A 122 15.49 15.47 5.23
C ARG A 122 16.14 14.52 4.23
N LYS A 123 17.33 14.04 4.55
CA LYS A 123 17.98 12.99 3.77
C LYS A 123 17.54 11.64 4.31
N PRO A 124 17.01 10.75 3.47
CA PRO A 124 16.71 9.39 3.90
C PRO A 124 18.02 8.62 4.19
N ILE A 125 17.96 7.67 5.12
CA ILE A 125 19.10 6.75 5.35
C ILE A 125 19.07 5.55 4.45
N LEU A 126 17.88 5.22 3.94
CA LEU A 126 17.65 4.13 3.02
C LEU A 126 16.58 4.55 2.01
N GLU A 127 16.86 4.29 0.75
CA GLU A 127 15.92 4.46 -0.34
C GLU A 127 15.61 3.09 -0.97
N VAL A 128 14.32 2.79 -1.15
CA VAL A 128 13.85 1.50 -1.67
C VAL A 128 12.83 1.74 -2.78
N SER A 129 12.84 0.93 -3.82
CA SER A 129 11.90 1.07 -4.94
C SER A 129 10.52 0.44 -4.68
N SER A 130 10.35 -0.30 -3.58
CA SER A 130 9.14 -1.05 -3.25
C SER A 130 8.62 -0.71 -1.85
N ILE A 131 7.30 -0.48 -1.73
CA ILE A 131 6.66 -0.24 -0.42
C ILE A 131 6.79 -1.45 0.51
N TYR A 132 6.80 -2.66 -0.04
CA TYR A 132 7.06 -3.88 0.74
C TYR A 132 8.46 -3.87 1.35
N GLY A 133 9.46 -3.48 0.57
CA GLY A 133 10.83 -3.35 1.05
C GLY A 133 10.98 -2.25 2.10
N ILE A 134 10.31 -1.09 1.93
CA ILE A 134 10.25 -0.02 2.92
C ILE A 134 9.66 -0.55 4.23
N ALA A 135 8.52 -1.25 4.16
CA ALA A 135 7.85 -1.82 5.33
C ALA A 135 8.74 -2.83 6.07
N LYS A 136 9.42 -3.73 5.34
CA LYS A 136 10.36 -4.69 5.95
C LYS A 136 11.56 -4.02 6.61
N ALA A 137 12.13 -2.99 6.00
CA ALA A 137 13.21 -2.22 6.60
C ALA A 137 12.76 -1.49 7.88
N THR A 138 11.51 -0.99 7.90
CA THR A 138 10.91 -0.36 9.09
C THR A 138 10.68 -1.38 10.20
N GLU A 139 10.14 -2.55 9.86
CA GLU A 139 9.85 -3.65 10.79
C GLU A 139 11.10 -4.12 11.54
N VAL A 140 12.24 -4.22 10.86
CA VAL A 140 13.53 -4.62 11.49
C VAL A 140 14.27 -3.44 12.15
N GLY A 141 13.61 -2.30 12.36
CA GLY A 141 14.13 -1.21 13.15
C GLY A 141 15.18 -0.31 12.46
N MET A 142 15.20 -0.25 11.15
CA MET A 142 16.14 0.63 10.44
C MET A 142 15.78 2.11 10.54
N GLY A 143 14.49 2.45 10.70
CA GLY A 143 14.03 3.84 10.73
C GLY A 143 12.52 3.98 10.79
N ILE A 144 12.06 5.19 10.50
CA ILE A 144 10.66 5.58 10.40
C ILE A 144 10.28 5.67 8.92
N ALA A 145 9.10 5.19 8.56
CA ALA A 145 8.59 5.29 7.21
C ALA A 145 7.12 5.70 7.16
N SER A 146 6.70 6.20 5.99
CA SER A 146 5.30 6.40 5.65
C SER A 146 4.78 5.17 4.92
N LEU A 147 3.79 4.47 5.51
CA LEU A 147 3.21 3.23 5.00
C LEU A 147 1.68 3.34 4.95
N PRO A 148 1.00 2.59 4.07
CA PRO A 148 -0.44 2.46 4.09
C PRO A 148 -0.95 1.90 5.43
N ASP A 149 -2.04 2.45 5.95
CA ASP A 149 -2.63 2.09 7.26
C ASP A 149 -3.03 0.62 7.39
N TRP A 150 -3.51 -0.01 6.31
CA TRP A 150 -3.87 -1.43 6.33
C TRP A 150 -2.67 -2.35 6.66
N MET A 151 -1.42 -1.89 6.49
CA MET A 151 -0.23 -2.66 6.85
C MET A 151 -0.09 -2.88 8.36
N GLU A 152 -0.68 -2.03 9.20
CA GLU A 152 -0.69 -2.20 10.66
C GLU A 152 -1.30 -3.54 11.08
N PHE A 153 -2.31 -4.00 10.37
CA PHE A 153 -3.00 -5.26 10.66
C PHE A 153 -2.27 -6.50 10.12
N GLU A 154 -1.39 -6.31 9.16
CA GLU A 154 -0.66 -7.40 8.49
C GLU A 154 0.81 -7.52 8.97
N MET A 155 1.29 -6.55 9.76
CA MET A 155 2.68 -6.46 10.24
C MET A 155 2.71 -6.09 11.72
N ILE A 156 2.86 -7.10 12.58
CA ILE A 156 2.68 -7.01 14.05
C ILE A 156 3.71 -6.09 14.74
N GLU A 157 4.91 -5.96 14.19
CA GLU A 157 6.01 -5.20 14.81
C GLU A 157 5.97 -3.69 14.49
N LEU A 158 5.01 -3.24 13.69
CA LEU A 158 4.85 -1.83 13.36
C LEU A 158 3.94 -1.11 14.36
N THR A 159 4.39 0.05 14.81
CA THR A 159 3.63 0.95 15.68
C THR A 159 3.46 2.30 14.98
N GLU A 160 2.24 2.81 14.93
CA GLU A 160 1.95 4.16 14.43
C GLU A 160 2.58 5.20 15.37
N VAL A 161 3.31 6.14 14.79
CA VAL A 161 3.87 7.31 15.47
C VAL A 161 3.35 8.59 14.83
N LEU A 162 3.28 9.69 15.57
CA LEU A 162 2.76 10.98 15.08
C LEU A 162 1.36 10.85 14.45
N SER A 163 0.46 10.13 15.11
CA SER A 163 -0.92 9.83 14.65
C SER A 163 -1.78 11.08 14.36
N GLN A 164 -1.36 12.25 14.85
CA GLN A 164 -1.97 13.56 14.55
C GLN A 164 -1.65 14.08 13.14
N LEU A 165 -0.72 13.44 12.41
CA LEU A 165 -0.33 13.85 11.07
C LEU A 165 -0.97 12.94 10.02
N ASP A 166 -1.69 13.54 9.09
CA ASP A 166 -2.30 12.84 7.96
C ASP A 166 -1.38 12.85 6.74
N GLY A 167 -1.07 11.67 6.25
CA GLY A 167 -0.38 11.45 4.98
C GLY A 167 -1.33 11.43 3.77
N PRO A 168 -0.82 11.09 2.58
CA PRO A 168 -1.63 10.94 1.38
C PRO A 168 -2.74 9.91 1.55
N LYS A 169 -3.88 10.18 0.91
CA LYS A 169 -5.01 9.25 0.83
C LYS A 169 -5.11 8.67 -0.57
N MET A 170 -5.52 7.42 -0.65
CA MET A 170 -5.84 6.73 -1.90
C MET A 170 -7.00 5.76 -1.69
N SER A 171 -7.55 5.25 -2.78
CA SER A 171 -8.59 4.22 -2.73
C SER A 171 -8.08 2.94 -3.36
N ILE A 172 -8.37 1.82 -2.72
CA ILE A 172 -8.13 0.49 -3.27
C ILE A 172 -9.36 0.11 -4.07
N SER A 173 -9.18 -0.22 -5.34
CA SER A 173 -10.27 -0.58 -6.24
C SER A 173 -9.99 -1.88 -6.98
N LEU A 174 -11.04 -2.63 -7.24
CA LEU A 174 -11.04 -3.79 -8.12
C LEU A 174 -11.48 -3.32 -9.51
N CYS A 175 -10.69 -3.61 -10.53
CA CYS A 175 -10.94 -3.19 -11.91
C CYS A 175 -10.93 -4.41 -12.83
N PHE A 176 -11.87 -4.46 -13.78
CA PHE A 176 -11.96 -5.49 -14.81
C PHE A 176 -12.69 -4.93 -16.04
N ASN A 177 -12.45 -5.54 -17.22
CA ASN A 177 -13.12 -5.12 -18.44
C ASN A 177 -14.63 -5.35 -18.36
N TYR A 178 -15.41 -4.40 -18.87
CA TYR A 178 -16.88 -4.45 -18.88
C TYR A 178 -17.44 -5.72 -19.55
N GLU A 179 -16.76 -6.27 -20.55
CA GLU A 179 -17.14 -7.51 -21.21
C GLU A 179 -17.21 -8.70 -20.24
N LEU A 180 -16.36 -8.70 -19.21
CA LEU A 180 -16.29 -9.76 -18.18
C LEU A 180 -17.34 -9.61 -17.07
N ARG A 181 -18.15 -8.57 -17.08
CA ARG A 181 -19.11 -8.27 -15.99
C ARG A 181 -20.11 -9.39 -15.67
N ASN A 182 -20.38 -10.26 -16.65
CA ASN A 182 -21.30 -11.40 -16.51
C ASN A 182 -20.60 -12.74 -16.26
N ASP A 183 -19.27 -12.80 -16.30
CA ASP A 183 -18.51 -14.01 -16.01
C ASP A 183 -18.71 -14.40 -14.53
N SER A 184 -19.08 -15.64 -14.28
CA SER A 184 -19.35 -16.16 -12.93
C SER A 184 -18.11 -16.17 -12.03
N ARG A 185 -16.91 -16.39 -12.61
CA ARG A 185 -15.63 -16.37 -11.88
C ARG A 185 -15.31 -14.96 -11.41
N ILE A 186 -15.54 -13.96 -12.28
CA ILE A 186 -15.33 -12.54 -11.96
C ILE A 186 -16.31 -12.11 -10.86
N LYS A 187 -17.57 -12.49 -10.94
CA LYS A 187 -18.58 -12.22 -9.90
C LYS A 187 -18.18 -12.85 -8.57
N ALA A 188 -17.79 -14.11 -8.55
CA ALA A 188 -17.38 -14.82 -7.34
C ALA A 188 -16.17 -14.15 -6.68
N PHE A 189 -15.14 -13.81 -7.47
CA PHE A 189 -13.95 -13.15 -6.95
C PHE A 189 -14.23 -11.72 -6.45
N LYS A 190 -15.03 -10.95 -7.20
CA LYS A 190 -15.47 -9.61 -6.81
C LYS A 190 -16.22 -9.64 -5.47
N ASP A 191 -17.22 -10.51 -5.34
CA ASP A 191 -18.05 -10.58 -4.13
C ASP A 191 -17.21 -11.02 -2.93
N PHE A 192 -16.30 -11.97 -3.12
CA PHE A 192 -15.34 -12.37 -2.11
C PHE A 192 -14.44 -11.21 -1.67
N MET A 193 -13.79 -10.52 -2.62
CA MET A 193 -12.88 -9.41 -2.31
C MET A 193 -13.60 -8.24 -1.64
N THR A 194 -14.82 -7.92 -2.07
CA THR A 194 -15.62 -6.85 -1.44
C THR A 194 -15.90 -7.18 0.03
N LYS A 195 -16.28 -8.44 0.33
CA LYS A 195 -16.53 -8.89 1.69
C LYS A 195 -15.27 -8.88 2.55
N GLU A 196 -14.15 -9.39 2.03
CA GLU A 196 -12.88 -9.38 2.78
C GLU A 196 -12.38 -7.94 3.02
N ALA A 197 -12.65 -7.00 2.11
CA ALA A 197 -12.23 -5.61 2.25
C ALA A 197 -12.92 -4.84 3.39
N GLU A 198 -14.06 -5.34 3.91
CA GLU A 198 -14.70 -4.78 5.11
C GLU A 198 -13.76 -4.80 6.33
N THR A 199 -12.74 -5.64 6.31
CA THR A 199 -11.73 -5.73 7.38
C THR A 199 -10.64 -4.65 7.29
N ILE A 200 -10.57 -3.86 6.20
CA ILE A 200 -9.59 -2.79 6.03
C ILE A 200 -10.07 -1.46 6.64
N ASN A 201 -11.39 -1.28 6.80
CA ASN A 201 -12.04 -0.04 7.27
C ASN A 201 -12.27 -0.05 8.78
#